data_b9bc3a441894b38ba4ddbaa5f0cee1b0
#
_entry.id   b9bc3a441894b38ba4ddbaa5f0cee1b0
#
_cell.length_a   1.000
_cell.length_b   1.000
_cell.length_c   1.000
_cell.angle_alpha   90.00
_cell.angle_beta   90.00
_cell.angle_gamma   90.00
#
_symmetry.space_group_name_H-M   'P 1'
#
loop_
_entity.id
_entity.type
_entity.pdbx_description
1 polymer ?
#
loop_
_entity_poly.entity_id
_entity_poly.type
_entity_poly.pdbx_seq_one_letter_code
_entity_poly.pdbx_strand_id
1 'polypeptide(L)'
;MKKLLLFIVLIANTLSVQAQDVFMKGDNLIGAKIGIGNGLATSTTYENCIVDGLFRNGNGAIGIGGYLGYAHDKVEISEQGITVGCKYNDIIIGVQGNLHIQFVDRLDTYAGAMLGYEIVNTKNYGRSNDPNFDYSHFINVDGSGMTFSLHLGALYYLTDNLAANIELGYGVAFANLGLSYRF
;
A
#
# COMPACT_ATOMS: atom_id res chain seq x y z
N MET A 1 -19.61 -19.80 6.78
CA MET A 1 -18.43 -19.38 7.53
C MET A 1 -17.59 -20.55 8.03
N LYS A 2 -18.11 -21.55 8.79
CA LYS A 2 -17.32 -22.70 9.29
C LYS A 2 -16.65 -23.53 8.18
N LYS A 3 -17.30 -23.71 7.01
CA LYS A 3 -16.72 -24.46 5.86
C LYS A 3 -15.56 -23.72 5.17
N LEU A 4 -15.60 -22.37 5.16
CA LEU A 4 -14.50 -21.54 4.61
C LEU A 4 -13.28 -21.60 5.51
N LEU A 5 -13.49 -21.56 6.83
CA LEU A 5 -12.42 -21.69 7.83
C LEU A 5 -11.73 -23.06 7.74
N LEU A 6 -12.54 -24.12 7.56
CA LEU A 6 -12.00 -25.48 7.38
C LEU A 6 -11.18 -25.63 6.10
N PHE A 7 -11.59 -24.98 5.02
CA PHE A 7 -10.86 -24.98 3.74
C PHE A 7 -9.52 -24.25 3.84
N ILE A 8 -9.49 -23.13 4.56
CA ILE A 8 -8.24 -22.37 4.82
C ILE A 8 -7.28 -23.21 5.68
N VAL A 9 -7.78 -23.88 6.73
CA VAL A 9 -6.98 -24.76 7.59
C VAL A 9 -6.48 -25.99 6.83
N LEU A 10 -7.26 -26.54 5.89
CA LEU A 10 -6.86 -27.70 5.09
C LEU A 10 -5.73 -27.34 4.11
N ILE A 11 -5.80 -26.18 3.47
CA ILE A 11 -4.74 -25.68 2.58
C ILE A 11 -3.44 -25.43 3.34
N ALA A 12 -3.52 -24.91 4.57
CA ALA A 12 -2.34 -24.66 5.40
C ALA A 12 -1.57 -25.95 5.78
N ASN A 13 -2.24 -27.11 5.79
CA ASN A 13 -1.61 -28.38 6.18
C ASN A 13 -0.99 -29.17 5.02
N THR A 14 -1.22 -28.77 3.76
CA THR A 14 -0.68 -29.50 2.59
C THR A 14 0.63 -28.95 2.06
N LEU A 15 1.13 -27.85 2.63
CA LEU A 15 2.38 -27.24 2.22
C LEU A 15 3.53 -27.87 3.01
N SER A 16 4.29 -28.73 2.35
CA SER A 16 5.55 -29.28 2.90
C SER A 16 6.51 -28.13 3.19
N VAL A 17 6.79 -27.93 4.47
CA VAL A 17 7.64 -26.84 4.95
C VAL A 17 9.10 -27.23 4.70
N GLN A 18 9.73 -26.63 3.70
CA GLN A 18 11.17 -26.43 3.70
C GLN A 18 11.41 -25.04 4.29
N ALA A 19 12.23 -24.97 5.34
CA ALA A 19 12.69 -23.69 5.87
C ALA A 19 13.36 -22.91 4.74
N GLN A 20 12.77 -21.79 4.35
CA GLN A 20 13.26 -20.96 3.28
C GLN A 20 13.59 -19.60 3.89
N ASP A 21 14.85 -19.17 3.73
CA ASP A 21 15.23 -17.79 4.07
C ASP A 21 14.43 -16.84 3.17
N VAL A 22 13.63 -15.99 3.82
CA VAL A 22 12.56 -15.28 3.13
C VAL A 22 13.05 -14.05 2.39
N PHE A 23 14.00 -13.31 2.95
CA PHE A 23 14.53 -12.10 2.33
C PHE A 23 16.01 -11.96 2.63
N MET A 24 16.86 -12.28 1.67
CA MET A 24 18.31 -12.32 1.82
C MET A 24 18.98 -11.16 1.08
N LYS A 25 20.17 -10.80 1.51
CA LYS A 25 20.97 -9.76 0.88
C LYS A 25 21.16 -10.02 -0.61
N GLY A 26 20.75 -9.04 -1.41
CA GLY A 26 20.78 -9.09 -2.87
C GLY A 26 19.46 -9.47 -3.50
N ASP A 27 18.50 -10.04 -2.73
CA ASP A 27 17.15 -10.26 -3.22
C ASP A 27 16.47 -8.94 -3.57
N ASN A 28 15.64 -9.02 -4.60
CA ASN A 28 14.80 -7.92 -5.02
C ASN A 28 13.33 -8.33 -4.86
N LEU A 29 12.51 -7.41 -4.39
CA LEU A 29 11.08 -7.59 -4.19
C LEU A 29 10.34 -6.51 -4.97
N ILE A 30 9.44 -6.90 -5.86
CA ILE A 30 8.50 -5.99 -6.51
C ILE A 30 7.10 -6.30 -6.01
N GLY A 31 6.33 -5.28 -5.63
CA GLY A 31 4.98 -5.41 -5.12
C GLY A 31 3.98 -4.57 -5.90
N ALA A 32 2.75 -5.07 -6.03
CA ALA A 32 1.60 -4.33 -6.51
C ALA A 32 0.45 -4.49 -5.52
N LYS A 33 -0.11 -3.37 -5.06
CA LYS A 33 -1.11 -3.33 -3.98
C LYS A 33 -2.30 -2.45 -4.37
N ILE A 34 -3.47 -2.81 -3.86
CA ILE A 34 -4.68 -1.99 -3.86
C ILE A 34 -4.98 -1.65 -2.41
N GLY A 35 -5.24 -0.40 -2.12
CA GLY A 35 -5.44 0.10 -0.77
C GLY A 35 -6.73 0.90 -0.62
N ILE A 36 -7.18 0.99 0.60
CA ILE A 36 -8.31 1.80 1.05
C ILE A 36 -7.79 2.82 2.04
N GLY A 37 -8.04 4.09 1.76
CA GLY A 37 -7.71 5.23 2.62
C GLY A 37 -8.86 6.21 2.64
N ASN A 38 -8.62 7.46 2.29
CA ASN A 38 -9.67 8.44 2.03
C ASN A 38 -10.41 8.17 0.71
N GLY A 39 -9.90 7.24 -0.11
CA GLY A 39 -10.46 6.75 -1.35
C GLY A 39 -9.81 5.43 -1.75
N LEU A 40 -9.90 5.07 -3.03
CA LEU A 40 -9.21 3.92 -3.58
C LEU A 40 -7.79 4.31 -3.97
N ALA A 41 -6.81 3.56 -3.47
CA ALA A 41 -5.40 3.73 -3.80
C ALA A 41 -4.85 2.49 -4.49
N THR A 42 -3.88 2.68 -5.37
CA THR A 42 -3.07 1.62 -5.94
C THR A 42 -1.60 1.98 -5.80
N SER A 43 -0.75 1.01 -5.57
CA SER A 43 0.68 1.27 -5.45
C SER A 43 1.52 0.14 -6.02
N THR A 44 2.72 0.51 -6.46
CA THR A 44 3.79 -0.40 -6.84
C THR A 44 5.02 -0.05 -6.02
N THR A 45 5.68 -1.07 -5.50
CA THR A 45 6.88 -0.94 -4.70
C THR A 45 7.99 -1.78 -5.30
N TYR A 46 9.21 -1.29 -5.21
CA TYR A 46 10.43 -2.05 -5.46
C TYR A 46 11.29 -1.96 -4.21
N GLU A 47 11.93 -3.05 -3.84
CA GLU A 47 12.80 -3.13 -2.68
C GLU A 47 13.97 -4.05 -2.95
N ASN A 48 15.16 -3.65 -2.50
CA ASN A 48 16.36 -4.46 -2.52
C ASN A 48 16.81 -4.72 -1.08
N CYS A 49 17.09 -5.97 -0.76
CA CYS A 49 17.66 -6.35 0.53
C CYS A 49 19.13 -5.95 0.61
N ILE A 50 19.43 -5.01 1.47
CA ILE A 50 20.80 -4.48 1.66
C ILE A 50 21.54 -5.14 2.82
N VAL A 51 20.82 -5.64 3.82
CA VAL A 51 21.35 -6.31 5.01
C VAL A 51 20.44 -7.45 5.38
N ASP A 52 20.99 -8.62 5.64
CA ASP A 52 20.32 -9.77 6.21
C ASP A 52 21.04 -10.29 7.47
N GLY A 53 20.54 -11.36 8.04
CA GLY A 53 21.13 -11.99 9.22
C GLY A 53 21.07 -11.14 10.47
N LEU A 54 20.15 -10.18 10.54
CA LEU A 54 19.93 -9.38 11.74
C LEU A 54 19.34 -10.23 12.87
N PHE A 55 19.53 -9.75 14.08
CA PHE A 55 19.14 -10.41 15.33
C PHE A 55 19.90 -11.72 15.61
N ARG A 56 19.71 -12.25 16.81
CA ARG A 56 20.44 -13.41 17.31
C ARG A 56 20.17 -14.69 16.53
N ASN A 57 19.01 -14.78 15.92
CA ASN A 57 18.55 -15.95 15.15
C ASN A 57 18.81 -15.78 13.63
N GLY A 58 19.37 -14.65 13.21
CA GLY A 58 19.59 -14.36 11.79
C GLY A 58 18.32 -14.12 10.98
N ASN A 59 17.15 -13.97 11.63
CA ASN A 59 15.84 -13.91 11.00
C ASN A 59 15.36 -12.49 10.63
N GLY A 60 16.25 -11.51 10.64
CA GLY A 60 15.94 -10.13 10.27
C GLY A 60 16.71 -9.65 9.07
N ALA A 61 16.09 -8.75 8.29
CA ALA A 61 16.68 -8.12 7.11
C ALA A 61 16.25 -6.66 6.99
N ILE A 62 17.03 -5.86 6.28
CA ILE A 62 16.70 -4.48 5.91
C ILE A 62 16.63 -4.37 4.40
N GLY A 63 15.48 -3.88 3.93
CA GLY A 63 15.28 -3.52 2.54
C GLY A 63 15.14 -2.01 2.36
N ILE A 64 15.61 -1.52 1.22
CA ILE A 64 15.45 -0.13 0.77
C ILE A 64 14.98 -0.14 -0.66
N GLY A 65 14.06 0.79 -0.99
CA GLY A 65 13.51 0.82 -2.34
C GLY A 65 12.68 2.03 -2.66
N GLY A 66 11.93 1.90 -3.76
CA GLY A 66 11.08 2.94 -4.31
C GLY A 66 9.60 2.63 -4.10
N TYR A 67 8.81 3.68 -4.06
CA TYR A 67 7.36 3.66 -3.97
C TYR A 67 6.75 4.53 -5.06
N LEU A 68 5.76 4.00 -5.76
CA LEU A 68 4.91 4.74 -6.69
C LEU A 68 3.46 4.43 -6.35
N GLY A 69 2.70 5.47 -5.98
CA GLY A 69 1.29 5.38 -5.61
C GLY A 69 0.40 6.26 -6.48
N TYR A 70 -0.85 5.84 -6.63
CA TYR A 70 -1.94 6.62 -7.17
C TYR A 70 -3.16 6.46 -6.26
N ALA A 71 -3.73 7.58 -5.86
CA ALA A 71 -4.97 7.60 -5.08
C ALA A 71 -6.02 8.44 -5.81
N HIS A 72 -7.28 8.03 -5.67
CA HIS A 72 -8.43 8.76 -6.21
C HIS A 72 -9.50 8.87 -5.13
N ASP A 73 -9.93 10.10 -4.90
CA ASP A 73 -11.01 10.40 -3.97
C ASP A 73 -11.99 11.41 -4.57
N LYS A 74 -13.22 11.41 -4.04
CA LYS A 74 -14.30 12.27 -4.45
C LYS A 74 -15.06 12.78 -3.21
N VAL A 75 -15.09 14.08 -3.04
CA VAL A 75 -15.93 14.73 -2.03
C VAL A 75 -17.07 15.45 -2.74
N GLU A 76 -18.29 15.22 -2.27
CA GLU A 76 -19.50 15.83 -2.85
C GLU A 76 -20.45 16.28 -1.74
N ILE A 77 -20.95 17.50 -1.87
CA ILE A 77 -21.96 18.09 -0.99
C ILE A 77 -23.16 18.44 -1.86
N SER A 78 -24.32 17.94 -1.45
CA SER A 78 -25.60 18.24 -2.12
C SER A 78 -26.59 18.84 -1.14
N GLU A 79 -27.05 20.04 -1.40
CA GLU A 79 -28.02 20.75 -0.59
C GLU A 79 -28.96 21.59 -1.46
N GLN A 80 -30.26 21.52 -1.22
CA GLN A 80 -31.30 22.34 -1.86
C GLN A 80 -31.26 22.36 -3.42
N GLY A 81 -30.89 21.24 -4.05
CA GLY A 81 -30.82 21.16 -5.52
C GLY A 81 -29.52 21.70 -6.12
N ILE A 82 -28.57 22.08 -5.31
CA ILE A 82 -27.20 22.44 -5.68
C ILE A 82 -26.29 21.28 -5.26
N THR A 83 -25.49 20.78 -6.19
CA THR A 83 -24.46 19.80 -5.91
C THR A 83 -23.11 20.43 -6.27
N VAL A 84 -22.18 20.42 -5.34
CA VAL A 84 -20.79 20.87 -5.56
C VAL A 84 -19.88 19.76 -5.08
N GLY A 85 -18.85 19.47 -5.86
CA GLY A 85 -17.91 18.42 -5.52
C GLY A 85 -16.52 18.68 -6.07
N CYS A 86 -15.59 17.93 -5.52
CA CYS A 86 -14.19 17.93 -5.91
C CYS A 86 -13.70 16.50 -6.09
N LYS A 87 -12.93 16.26 -7.13
CA LYS A 87 -12.21 15.01 -7.37
C LYS A 87 -10.74 15.27 -7.16
N TYR A 88 -10.12 14.42 -6.37
CA TYR A 88 -8.68 14.42 -6.12
C TYR A 88 -8.06 13.23 -6.84
N ASN A 89 -6.95 13.47 -7.51
CA ASN A 89 -6.12 12.44 -8.12
C ASN A 89 -4.69 12.72 -7.70
N ASP A 90 -4.15 11.82 -6.88
CA ASP A 90 -2.88 12.01 -6.23
C ASP A 90 -1.88 11.01 -6.80
N ILE A 91 -0.72 11.49 -7.22
CA ILE A 91 0.42 10.67 -7.61
C ILE A 91 1.49 10.85 -6.55
N ILE A 92 1.97 9.74 -6.00
CA ILE A 92 2.97 9.74 -4.94
C ILE A 92 4.20 9.00 -5.42
N ILE A 93 5.35 9.66 -5.34
CA ILE A 93 6.66 9.08 -5.65
C ILE A 93 7.53 9.20 -4.41
N GLY A 94 8.12 8.10 -3.96
CA GLY A 94 8.90 8.10 -2.73
C GLY A 94 9.97 7.03 -2.66
N VAL A 95 10.72 7.10 -1.59
CA VAL A 95 11.66 6.08 -1.15
C VAL A 95 11.15 5.46 0.14
N GLN A 96 11.32 4.15 0.29
CA GLN A 96 10.91 3.42 1.49
C GLN A 96 12.06 2.59 2.04
N GLY A 97 11.99 2.34 3.35
CA GLY A 97 12.87 1.41 4.03
C GLY A 97 12.06 0.53 4.96
N ASN A 98 12.33 -0.77 4.94
CA ASN A 98 11.61 -1.76 5.71
C ASN A 98 12.57 -2.62 6.53
N LEU A 99 12.17 -2.91 7.76
CA LEU A 99 12.75 -3.93 8.59
C LEU A 99 11.88 -5.17 8.51
N HIS A 100 12.41 -6.24 7.94
CA HIS A 100 11.78 -7.53 7.80
C HIS A 100 12.16 -8.43 8.97
N ILE A 101 11.19 -9.21 9.47
CA ILE A 101 11.42 -10.21 10.51
C ILE A 101 10.60 -11.45 10.19
N GLN A 102 11.29 -12.55 9.97
CA GLN A 102 10.67 -13.86 9.76
C GLN A 102 10.46 -14.56 11.12
N PHE A 103 9.21 -14.72 11.52
CA PHE A 103 8.86 -15.44 12.75
C PHE A 103 8.57 -16.92 12.53
N VAL A 104 8.02 -17.25 11.37
CA VAL A 104 7.67 -18.61 10.96
C VAL A 104 7.95 -18.77 9.47
N ASP A 105 8.08 -20.02 9.04
CA ASP A 105 8.32 -20.34 7.62
C ASP A 105 7.26 -19.70 6.72
N ARG A 106 7.69 -19.21 5.56
CA ARG A 106 6.87 -18.55 4.54
C ARG A 106 6.16 -17.25 4.98
N LEU A 107 6.31 -16.82 6.22
CA LEU A 107 5.71 -15.58 6.69
C LEU A 107 6.81 -14.58 7.02
N ASP A 108 6.95 -13.59 6.17
CA ASP A 108 7.80 -12.43 6.39
C ASP A 108 6.95 -11.25 6.85
N THR A 109 7.24 -10.74 8.02
CA THR A 109 6.58 -9.53 8.54
C THR A 109 7.52 -8.36 8.46
N TYR A 110 6.99 -7.20 8.13
CA TYR A 110 7.82 -6.00 8.03
C TYR A 110 7.20 -4.78 8.69
N ALA A 111 8.07 -3.89 9.11
CA ALA A 111 7.73 -2.55 9.56
C ALA A 111 8.59 -1.54 8.80
N GLY A 112 7.98 -0.47 8.32
CA GLY A 112 8.71 0.47 7.50
C GLY A 112 8.17 1.89 7.52
N ALA A 113 8.94 2.74 6.85
CA ALA A 113 8.60 4.13 6.59
C ALA A 113 8.87 4.49 5.13
N MET A 114 8.06 5.38 4.59
CA MET A 114 8.25 5.98 3.27
C MET A 114 8.29 7.49 3.40
N LEU A 115 9.19 8.11 2.67
CA LEU A 115 9.26 9.54 2.45
C LEU A 115 9.11 9.81 0.96
N GLY A 116 8.18 10.67 0.60
CA GLY A 116 7.87 10.92 -0.80
C GLY A 116 7.41 12.34 -1.06
N TYR A 117 7.04 12.55 -2.31
CA TYR A 117 6.39 13.75 -2.79
C TYR A 117 5.06 13.38 -3.42
N GLU A 118 4.01 14.07 -3.01
CA GLU A 118 2.64 13.91 -3.48
C GLU A 118 2.30 15.04 -4.45
N ILE A 119 1.81 14.68 -5.63
CA ILE A 119 1.34 15.59 -6.67
C ILE A 119 -0.18 15.47 -6.69
N VAL A 120 -0.86 16.51 -6.23
CA VAL A 120 -2.32 16.58 -6.13
C VAL A 120 -2.90 17.27 -7.35
N ASN A 121 -3.80 16.60 -8.07
CA ASN A 121 -4.58 17.15 -9.14
C ASN A 121 -6.06 17.24 -8.74
N THR A 122 -6.55 18.45 -8.60
CA THR A 122 -7.92 18.74 -8.16
C THR A 122 -8.79 19.15 -9.34
N LYS A 123 -10.00 18.58 -9.43
CA LYS A 123 -11.02 19.01 -10.42
C LYS A 123 -12.33 19.29 -9.70
N ASN A 124 -12.74 20.55 -9.74
CA ASN A 124 -14.04 20.97 -9.23
C ASN A 124 -15.13 20.68 -10.26
N TYR A 125 -16.29 20.30 -9.79
CA TYR A 125 -17.49 20.17 -10.59
C TYR A 125 -18.72 20.61 -9.77
N GLY A 126 -19.74 21.08 -10.47
CA GLY A 126 -20.99 21.50 -9.84
C GLY A 126 -22.17 21.27 -10.77
N ARG A 127 -23.34 21.13 -10.17
CA ARG A 127 -24.63 21.14 -10.82
C ARG A 127 -25.58 22.01 -10.00
N SER A 128 -26.21 22.99 -10.65
CA SER A 128 -27.25 23.84 -10.05
C SER A 128 -28.41 23.99 -11.03
N ASN A 129 -29.60 24.22 -10.50
CA ASN A 129 -30.75 24.62 -11.29
C ASN A 129 -30.69 26.10 -11.73
N ASP A 130 -29.73 26.87 -11.17
CA ASP A 130 -29.43 28.24 -11.62
C ASP A 130 -28.33 28.19 -12.70
N PRO A 131 -28.60 28.60 -13.96
CA PRO A 131 -27.62 28.58 -15.02
C PRO A 131 -26.46 29.56 -14.83
N ASN A 132 -26.56 30.50 -13.90
CA ASN A 132 -25.51 31.49 -13.61
C ASN A 132 -24.67 31.11 -12.38
N PHE A 133 -24.91 29.93 -11.81
CA PHE A 133 -24.16 29.48 -10.65
C PHE A 133 -22.74 29.06 -11.05
N ASP A 134 -21.74 29.84 -10.58
CA ASP A 134 -20.33 29.55 -10.82
C ASP A 134 -19.73 28.76 -9.64
N TYR A 135 -19.34 27.51 -9.92
CA TYR A 135 -18.70 26.60 -8.96
C TYR A 135 -17.18 26.61 -9.03
N SER A 136 -16.58 27.34 -9.95
CA SER A 136 -15.12 27.32 -10.19
C SER A 136 -14.29 27.85 -9.01
N HIS A 137 -14.90 28.63 -8.14
CA HIS A 137 -14.23 29.28 -7.02
C HIS A 137 -14.37 28.53 -5.66
N PHE A 138 -15.13 27.42 -5.61
CA PHE A 138 -15.48 26.83 -4.34
C PHE A 138 -14.37 26.03 -3.67
N ILE A 139 -13.43 25.41 -4.41
CA ILE A 139 -12.33 24.64 -3.83
C ILE A 139 -11.13 24.71 -4.78
N ASN A 140 -10.10 25.40 -4.41
CA ASN A 140 -8.81 25.34 -5.08
C ASN A 140 -7.80 24.84 -4.05
N VAL A 141 -7.54 23.52 -4.02
CA VAL A 141 -6.58 22.91 -3.14
C VAL A 141 -5.38 22.51 -3.97
N ASP A 142 -4.37 23.33 -3.95
CA ASP A 142 -3.03 22.95 -4.36
C ASP A 142 -2.35 22.35 -3.12
N GLY A 143 -2.45 21.02 -3.00
CA GLY A 143 -1.96 20.26 -1.84
C GLY A 143 -0.68 19.48 -2.11
N SER A 144 -0.03 19.73 -3.25
CA SER A 144 1.21 19.04 -3.61
C SER A 144 2.33 19.33 -2.59
N GLY A 145 3.05 18.30 -2.13
CA GLY A 145 4.07 18.49 -1.12
C GLY A 145 4.75 17.21 -0.67
N MET A 146 5.61 17.36 0.33
CA MET A 146 6.25 16.22 0.98
C MET A 146 5.21 15.39 1.72
N THR A 147 5.27 14.08 1.54
CA THR A 147 4.40 13.11 2.22
C THR A 147 5.24 12.07 2.95
N PHE A 148 4.67 11.53 4.02
CA PHE A 148 5.32 10.53 4.87
C PHE A 148 4.34 9.43 5.21
N SER A 149 4.81 8.19 5.22
CA SER A 149 4.02 7.02 5.60
C SER A 149 4.77 6.16 6.61
N LEU A 150 4.04 5.61 7.56
CA LEU A 150 4.48 4.51 8.41
C LEU A 150 3.60 3.31 8.14
N HIS A 151 4.19 2.12 8.02
CA HIS A 151 3.44 0.92 7.70
C HIS A 151 4.00 -0.33 8.38
N LEU A 152 3.09 -1.27 8.59
CA LEU A 152 3.35 -2.62 9.07
C LEU A 152 2.72 -3.58 8.06
N GLY A 153 3.41 -4.62 7.68
CA GLY A 153 2.89 -5.57 6.72
C GLY A 153 3.36 -6.99 6.94
N ALA A 154 2.79 -7.88 6.14
CA ALA A 154 3.14 -9.28 6.11
C ALA A 154 3.08 -9.80 4.66
N LEU A 155 4.09 -10.57 4.30
CA LEU A 155 4.21 -11.32 3.07
C LEU A 155 4.04 -12.80 3.40
N TYR A 156 3.01 -13.43 2.85
CA TYR A 156 2.85 -14.86 2.93
C TYR A 156 3.23 -15.51 1.59
N TYR A 157 4.33 -16.21 1.55
CA TYR A 157 4.86 -16.82 0.33
C TYR A 157 4.02 -18.03 -0.09
N LEU A 158 3.32 -17.88 -1.21
CA LEU A 158 2.51 -18.91 -1.86
C LEU A 158 3.39 -19.91 -2.60
N THR A 159 4.46 -19.38 -3.20
CA THR A 159 5.56 -20.14 -3.84
C THR A 159 6.88 -19.59 -3.34
N ASP A 160 8.00 -20.07 -3.85
CA ASP A 160 9.33 -19.59 -3.47
C ASP A 160 9.56 -18.12 -3.80
N ASN A 161 8.84 -17.59 -4.79
CA ASN A 161 9.01 -16.24 -5.29
C ASN A 161 7.78 -15.35 -5.15
N LEU A 162 6.56 -15.93 -5.13
CA LEU A 162 5.31 -15.18 -5.11
C LEU A 162 4.70 -15.17 -3.72
N ALA A 163 4.42 -14.00 -3.20
CA ALA A 163 3.77 -13.79 -1.91
C ALA A 163 2.47 -12.99 -2.03
N ALA A 164 1.48 -13.34 -1.20
CA ALA A 164 0.37 -12.45 -0.87
C ALA A 164 0.85 -11.41 0.14
N ASN A 165 0.45 -10.16 -0.06
CA ASN A 165 0.86 -9.03 0.77
C ASN A 165 -0.36 -8.40 1.44
N ILE A 166 -0.27 -8.19 2.74
CA ILE A 166 -1.20 -7.35 3.50
C ILE A 166 -0.39 -6.28 4.24
N GLU A 167 -0.86 -5.05 4.21
CA GLU A 167 -0.18 -3.93 4.85
C GLU A 167 -1.21 -2.99 5.50
N LEU A 168 -0.91 -2.55 6.69
CA LEU A 168 -1.62 -1.50 7.42
C LEU A 168 -0.69 -0.32 7.61
N GLY A 169 -1.19 0.89 7.42
CA GLY A 169 -0.34 2.05 7.47
C GLY A 169 -1.08 3.35 7.79
N TYR A 170 -0.28 4.37 7.92
CA TYR A 170 -0.69 5.76 8.00
C TYR A 170 -0.01 6.54 6.88
N GLY A 171 -0.74 7.40 6.22
CA GLY A 171 -0.26 8.22 5.10
C GLY A 171 -1.12 7.97 3.86
N VAL A 172 -0.62 7.21 2.90
CA VAL A 172 -1.28 7.03 1.58
C VAL A 172 -2.54 6.19 1.66
N ALA A 173 -2.47 5.04 2.33
CA ALA A 173 -3.61 4.16 2.51
C ALA A 173 -3.57 3.52 3.91
N PHE A 174 -4.74 3.34 4.49
CA PHE A 174 -4.91 2.73 5.80
C PHE A 174 -4.70 1.22 5.74
N ALA A 175 -5.21 0.55 4.71
CA ALA A 175 -5.08 -0.88 4.52
C ALA A 175 -4.83 -1.19 3.05
N ASN A 176 -3.87 -2.05 2.78
CA ASN A 176 -3.47 -2.50 1.46
C ASN A 176 -3.48 -4.02 1.37
N LEU A 177 -3.91 -4.53 0.21
CA LEU A 177 -3.80 -5.93 -0.17
C LEU A 177 -3.11 -6.03 -1.53
N GLY A 178 -2.27 -7.01 -1.73
CA GLY A 178 -1.56 -7.14 -2.98
C GLY A 178 -0.80 -8.44 -3.15
N LEU A 179 0.05 -8.43 -4.15
CA LEU A 179 1.00 -9.49 -4.46
C LEU A 179 2.40 -8.90 -4.52
N SER A 180 3.37 -9.69 -4.13
CA SER A 180 4.79 -9.36 -4.22
C SER A 180 5.55 -10.52 -4.85
N TYR A 181 6.54 -10.19 -5.67
CA TYR A 181 7.39 -11.17 -6.36
C TYR A 181 8.85 -10.91 -6.03
N ARG A 182 9.54 -11.94 -5.55
CA ARG A 182 10.96 -11.94 -5.21
C ARG A 182 11.80 -12.54 -6.34
N PHE A 183 12.93 -11.93 -6.65
CA PHE A 183 13.86 -12.39 -7.71
C PHE A 183 15.30 -11.97 -7.44
#